data_2eb3edf7438c6ad8340b278e179d2d64
#
_entry.id   2eb3edf7438c6ad8340b278e179d2d64
#
_cell.length_a   1.000
_cell.length_b   1.000
_cell.length_c   1.000
_cell.angle_alpha   90.00
_cell.angle_beta   90.00
_cell.angle_gamma   90.00
#
_symmetry.space_group_name_H-M   'P 1'
#
loop_
_entity.id
_entity.type
_entity.pdbx_description
1 polymer ?
#
loop_
_entity_poly.entity_id
_entity_poly.type
_entity_poly.pdbx_seq_one_letter_code
_entity_poly.pdbx_strand_id
1 'polypeptide(L)'
;MNDFIFLSASVPDPKRAPAYAESSNSVAIASAVRALVHVTLGRRVLVWGGHPAITPMIKVVAEEMGVDYSKWVKLYQSLYFEDQFPEDNDAFHNVIYTENINNEIGKSLLCMRKRMFTENNFKAAVFIGGMGGVIDEFNLFQKYQSGKYIIPVVSTGGATLEVEKKLNVSAPDLLGNDLCYDLDYVRFFHRRLDISVREERYPNPDIQPKNVQDRYWKPN
;
A
#
# COMPACT_ATOMS: atom_id res chain seq x y z
N MET A 1 17.11 -9.14 4.23
CA MET A 1 15.79 -8.95 4.90
C MET A 1 14.94 -8.19 3.91
N ASN A 2 13.85 -8.78 3.43
CA ASN A 2 13.00 -8.11 2.43
C ASN A 2 12.30 -6.93 3.09
N ASP A 3 12.43 -5.73 2.50
CA ASP A 3 11.76 -4.53 3.00
C ASP A 3 10.30 -4.56 2.53
N PHE A 4 9.37 -4.79 3.43
CA PHE A 4 7.95 -4.78 3.13
C PHE A 4 7.39 -3.35 3.11
N ILE A 5 6.52 -3.05 2.15
CA ILE A 5 5.76 -1.80 2.07
C ILE A 5 4.29 -2.13 2.28
N PHE A 6 3.69 -1.54 3.31
CA PHE A 6 2.26 -1.64 3.53
C PHE A 6 1.51 -0.62 2.66
N LEU A 7 0.47 -1.06 1.98
CA LEU A 7 -0.45 -0.22 1.24
C LEU A 7 -1.83 -0.23 1.92
N SER A 8 -2.29 0.94 2.34
CA SER A 8 -3.67 1.19 2.72
C SER A 8 -4.29 2.13 1.70
N ALA A 9 -5.21 1.63 0.89
CA ALA A 9 -5.83 2.41 -0.17
C ALA A 9 -7.28 2.00 -0.39
N SER A 10 -8.15 2.98 -0.63
CA SER A 10 -9.49 2.74 -1.17
C SER A 10 -10.03 3.97 -1.89
N VAL A 11 -10.97 3.74 -2.79
CA VAL A 11 -11.77 4.80 -3.40
C VAL A 11 -13.00 4.99 -2.52
N PRO A 12 -13.24 6.20 -1.97
CA PRO A 12 -14.41 6.43 -1.13
C PRO A 12 -15.72 6.25 -1.89
N ASP A 13 -16.64 5.50 -1.28
CA ASP A 13 -18.00 5.34 -1.78
C ASP A 13 -18.85 6.55 -1.35
N PRO A 14 -19.41 7.34 -2.29
CA PRO A 14 -20.21 8.52 -1.95
C PRO A 14 -21.46 8.21 -1.13
N LYS A 15 -22.00 7.00 -1.22
CA LYS A 15 -23.18 6.59 -0.45
C LYS A 15 -22.85 6.23 0.99
N ARG A 16 -21.67 5.61 1.20
CA ARG A 16 -21.21 5.12 2.52
C ARG A 16 -20.42 6.17 3.31
N ALA A 17 -19.69 7.02 2.60
CA ALA A 17 -18.77 7.97 3.19
C ALA A 17 -18.70 9.28 2.37
N PRO A 18 -19.81 10.05 2.29
CA PRO A 18 -19.91 11.23 1.43
C PRO A 18 -18.82 12.28 1.71
N ALA A 19 -18.49 12.55 2.98
CA ALA A 19 -17.46 13.53 3.34
C ALA A 19 -16.05 13.15 2.83
N TYR A 20 -15.71 11.86 2.85
CA TYR A 20 -14.45 11.40 2.27
C TYR A 20 -14.49 11.44 0.73
N ALA A 21 -15.63 11.11 0.14
CA ALA A 21 -15.79 11.13 -1.32
C ALA A 21 -15.69 12.56 -1.87
N GLU A 22 -16.28 13.55 -1.20
CA GLU A 22 -16.24 14.96 -1.59
C GLU A 22 -14.80 15.51 -1.60
N SER A 23 -13.98 15.10 -0.63
CA SER A 23 -12.59 15.54 -0.50
C SER A 23 -11.58 14.71 -1.31
N SER A 24 -12.01 13.62 -1.94
CA SER A 24 -11.11 12.69 -2.64
C SER A 24 -11.07 12.92 -4.15
N ASN A 25 -9.95 12.52 -4.75
CA ASN A 25 -9.77 12.52 -6.19
C ASN A 25 -9.48 11.08 -6.66
N SER A 26 -10.48 10.44 -7.29
CA SER A 26 -10.37 9.05 -7.74
C SER A 26 -9.29 8.83 -8.82
N VAL A 27 -9.06 9.82 -9.67
CA VAL A 27 -8.00 9.78 -10.69
C VAL A 27 -6.63 9.86 -10.02
N ALA A 28 -6.46 10.74 -9.04
CA ALA A 28 -5.24 10.83 -8.25
C ALA A 28 -4.98 9.54 -7.44
N ILE A 29 -6.02 8.93 -6.86
CA ILE A 29 -5.93 7.64 -6.16
C ILE A 29 -5.41 6.56 -7.12
N ALA A 30 -6.03 6.40 -8.29
CA ALA A 30 -5.63 5.40 -9.28
C ALA A 30 -4.18 5.64 -9.75
N SER A 31 -3.82 6.89 -10.04
CA SER A 31 -2.47 7.26 -10.48
C SER A 31 -1.42 6.99 -9.39
N ALA A 32 -1.73 7.30 -8.13
CA ALA A 32 -0.82 7.04 -7.00
C ALA A 32 -0.64 5.54 -6.75
N VAL A 33 -1.71 4.74 -6.79
CA VAL A 33 -1.61 3.28 -6.66
C VAL A 33 -0.75 2.69 -7.78
N ARG A 34 -1.01 3.05 -9.04
CA ARG A 34 -0.21 2.59 -10.19
C ARG A 34 1.27 2.95 -10.04
N ALA A 35 1.57 4.18 -9.65
CA ALA A 35 2.94 4.63 -9.44
C ALA A 35 3.64 3.88 -8.30
N LEU A 36 2.95 3.64 -7.17
CA LEU A 36 3.49 2.85 -6.07
C LEU A 36 3.85 1.43 -6.52
N VAL A 37 2.93 0.76 -7.19
CA VAL A 37 3.14 -0.59 -7.75
C VAL A 37 4.33 -0.58 -8.70
N HIS A 38 4.38 0.40 -9.62
CA HIS A 38 5.49 0.55 -10.57
C HIS A 38 6.84 0.75 -9.86
N VAL A 39 6.90 1.52 -8.77
CA VAL A 39 8.16 1.76 -8.05
C VAL A 39 8.58 0.55 -7.22
N THR A 40 7.62 -0.16 -6.62
CA THR A 40 7.90 -1.21 -5.63
C THR A 40 8.09 -2.61 -6.21
N LEU A 41 7.27 -3.04 -7.17
CA LEU A 41 7.32 -4.41 -7.68
C LEU A 41 8.68 -4.75 -8.30
N GLY A 42 9.17 -5.94 -7.99
CA GLY A 42 10.52 -6.38 -8.35
C GLY A 42 11.62 -5.83 -7.44
N ARG A 43 11.30 -4.92 -6.51
CA ARG A 43 12.26 -4.29 -5.59
C ARG A 43 11.87 -4.42 -4.12
N ARG A 44 10.61 -4.32 -3.80
CA ARG A 44 10.04 -4.43 -2.43
C ARG A 44 8.76 -5.24 -2.48
N VAL A 45 8.51 -5.99 -1.43
CA VAL A 45 7.25 -6.73 -1.30
C VAL A 45 6.14 -5.76 -0.88
N LEU A 46 5.08 -5.71 -1.67
CA LEU A 46 3.88 -4.93 -1.38
C LEU A 46 2.88 -5.79 -0.58
N VAL A 47 2.37 -5.24 0.52
CA VAL A 47 1.40 -5.92 1.39
C VAL A 47 0.15 -5.07 1.55
N TRP A 48 -1.05 -5.64 1.35
CA TRP A 48 -2.31 -4.92 1.59
C TRP A 48 -3.45 -5.86 2.02
N GLY A 49 -4.53 -5.27 2.54
CA GLY A 49 -5.69 -5.97 3.07
C GLY A 49 -6.78 -6.29 2.05
N GLY A 50 -6.49 -6.17 0.75
CA GLY A 50 -7.47 -6.37 -0.33
C GLY A 50 -8.56 -5.30 -0.36
N HIS A 51 -8.88 -4.82 -1.54
CA HIS A 51 -10.00 -3.91 -1.78
C HIS A 51 -10.48 -4.07 -3.22
N PRO A 52 -11.79 -4.23 -3.48
CA PRO A 52 -12.31 -4.51 -4.82
C PRO A 52 -11.89 -3.49 -5.89
N ALA A 53 -11.75 -2.21 -5.52
CA ALA A 53 -11.32 -1.18 -6.46
C ALA A 53 -9.79 -1.08 -6.62
N ILE A 54 -9.00 -1.60 -5.69
CA ILE A 54 -7.53 -1.46 -5.69
C ILE A 54 -6.84 -2.69 -6.26
N THR A 55 -7.34 -3.88 -5.95
CA THR A 55 -6.78 -5.16 -6.42
C THR A 55 -6.64 -5.20 -7.95
N PRO A 56 -7.66 -4.82 -8.76
CA PRO A 56 -7.52 -4.77 -10.22
C PRO A 56 -6.43 -3.80 -10.70
N MET A 57 -6.28 -2.65 -10.03
CA MET A 57 -5.25 -1.67 -10.38
C MET A 57 -3.84 -2.24 -10.20
N ILE A 58 -3.62 -2.99 -9.13
CA ILE A 58 -2.33 -3.62 -8.83
C ILE A 58 -2.04 -4.71 -9.88
N LYS A 59 -3.03 -5.55 -10.18
CA LYS A 59 -2.91 -6.64 -11.15
C LYS A 59 -2.51 -6.11 -12.53
N VAL A 60 -3.23 -5.13 -13.06
CA VAL A 60 -2.97 -4.57 -14.40
C VAL A 60 -1.53 -4.05 -14.52
N VAL A 61 -1.05 -3.29 -13.53
CA VAL A 61 0.32 -2.77 -13.57
C VAL A 61 1.36 -3.91 -13.49
N ALA A 62 1.10 -4.91 -12.65
CA ALA A 62 1.99 -6.05 -12.50
C ALA A 62 2.11 -6.86 -13.80
N GLU A 63 0.99 -7.09 -14.50
CA GLU A 63 0.95 -7.74 -15.81
C GLU A 63 1.70 -6.92 -16.88
N GLU A 64 1.49 -5.60 -16.95
CA GLU A 64 2.20 -4.70 -17.85
C GLU A 64 3.72 -4.72 -17.64
N MET A 65 4.17 -4.92 -16.40
CA MET A 65 5.60 -4.94 -16.06
C MET A 65 6.29 -6.27 -16.37
N GLY A 66 5.55 -7.34 -16.64
CA GLY A 66 6.10 -8.68 -16.90
C GLY A 66 6.92 -9.27 -15.75
N VAL A 67 6.72 -8.81 -14.51
CA VAL A 67 7.36 -9.34 -13.30
C VAL A 67 6.49 -10.45 -12.73
N ASP A 68 7.08 -11.51 -12.19
CA ASP A 68 6.32 -12.49 -11.39
C ASP A 68 5.84 -11.82 -10.08
N TYR A 69 4.77 -11.04 -10.22
CA TYR A 69 4.19 -10.25 -9.13
C TYR A 69 3.63 -11.10 -8.00
N SER A 70 3.32 -12.35 -8.28
CA SER A 70 2.77 -13.26 -7.29
C SER A 70 3.66 -13.42 -6.05
N LYS A 71 4.98 -13.28 -6.23
CA LYS A 71 5.98 -13.36 -5.17
C LYS A 71 6.32 -12.02 -4.52
N TRP A 72 6.05 -10.92 -5.24
CA TRP A 72 6.31 -9.55 -4.73
C TRP A 72 5.11 -8.92 -4.04
N VAL A 73 4.05 -9.69 -3.87
CA VAL A 73 2.78 -9.24 -3.33
C VAL A 73 2.32 -10.19 -2.24
N LYS A 74 1.84 -9.66 -1.12
CA LYS A 74 1.10 -10.37 -0.08
C LYS A 74 -0.27 -9.75 0.08
N LEU A 75 -1.30 -10.51 -0.22
CA LEU A 75 -2.68 -10.10 -0.08
C LEU A 75 -3.30 -10.77 1.15
N TYR A 76 -3.74 -9.98 2.12
CA TYR A 76 -4.50 -10.47 3.26
C TYR A 76 -5.99 -10.34 2.99
N GLN A 77 -6.75 -11.41 3.23
CA GLN A 77 -8.20 -11.45 3.02
C GLN A 77 -8.90 -12.06 4.23
N SER A 78 -9.95 -11.41 4.70
CA SER A 78 -10.78 -11.98 5.74
C SER A 78 -11.87 -12.87 5.13
N LEU A 79 -11.99 -14.11 5.59
CA LEU A 79 -13.05 -15.04 5.20
C LEU A 79 -14.47 -14.54 5.55
N TYR A 80 -14.57 -13.44 6.29
CA TYR A 80 -15.84 -12.73 6.43
C TYR A 80 -16.43 -12.28 5.08
N PHE A 81 -15.55 -11.99 4.10
CA PHE A 81 -15.92 -11.51 2.77
C PHE A 81 -15.75 -12.57 1.68
N GLU A 82 -15.70 -13.86 2.03
CA GLU A 82 -15.41 -14.94 1.08
C GLU A 82 -16.31 -14.88 -0.16
N ASP A 83 -17.62 -14.64 0.03
CA ASP A 83 -18.60 -14.54 -1.06
C ASP A 83 -18.45 -13.25 -1.92
N GLN A 84 -17.57 -12.33 -1.53
CA GLN A 84 -17.38 -11.03 -2.18
C GLN A 84 -15.94 -10.87 -2.72
N PHE A 85 -15.13 -11.92 -2.68
CA PHE A 85 -13.77 -11.83 -3.18
C PHE A 85 -13.76 -11.55 -4.68
N PRO A 86 -12.98 -10.54 -5.13
CA PRO A 86 -12.79 -10.33 -6.55
C PRO A 86 -12.12 -11.54 -7.20
N GLU A 87 -12.55 -11.89 -8.42
CA GLU A 87 -11.89 -12.92 -9.24
C GLU A 87 -10.39 -12.61 -9.46
N ASP A 88 -10.02 -11.33 -9.46
CA ASP A 88 -8.64 -10.89 -9.54
C ASP A 88 -7.73 -11.38 -8.40
N ASN A 89 -8.31 -11.84 -7.27
CA ASN A 89 -7.53 -12.46 -6.20
C ASN A 89 -6.81 -13.72 -6.65
N ASP A 90 -7.37 -14.48 -7.60
CA ASP A 90 -6.80 -15.72 -8.13
C ASP A 90 -5.48 -15.48 -8.88
N ALA A 91 -5.23 -14.25 -9.28
CA ALA A 91 -3.96 -13.86 -9.89
C ALA A 91 -2.79 -13.78 -8.90
N PHE A 92 -3.05 -13.78 -7.58
CA PHE A 92 -2.02 -13.65 -6.55
C PHE A 92 -1.80 -14.99 -5.83
N HIS A 93 -0.59 -15.53 -5.93
CA HIS A 93 -0.26 -16.81 -5.27
C HIS A 93 -0.04 -16.67 -3.75
N ASN A 94 0.23 -15.48 -3.27
CA ASN A 94 0.53 -15.22 -1.86
C ASN A 94 -0.66 -14.54 -1.17
N VAL A 95 -1.81 -15.20 -1.21
CA VAL A 95 -3.02 -14.78 -0.49
C VAL A 95 -3.07 -15.45 0.87
N ILE A 96 -3.23 -14.64 1.91
CA ILE A 96 -3.30 -15.09 3.30
C ILE A 96 -4.71 -14.87 3.80
N TYR A 97 -5.44 -15.95 3.97
CA TYR A 97 -6.78 -15.92 4.53
C TYR A 97 -6.76 -15.87 6.05
N THR A 98 -7.65 -15.06 6.62
CA THR A 98 -7.84 -14.92 8.06
C THR A 98 -9.27 -15.25 8.45
N GLU A 99 -9.46 -15.70 9.69
CA GLU A 99 -10.71 -16.24 10.17
C GLU A 99 -11.87 -15.22 10.13
N ASN A 100 -13.06 -15.72 9.85
CA ASN A 100 -14.32 -15.01 10.12
C ASN A 100 -14.64 -15.16 11.62
N ILE A 101 -14.52 -14.09 12.36
CA ILE A 101 -14.72 -14.11 13.82
C ILE A 101 -16.20 -13.85 14.15
N ASN A 102 -16.93 -14.92 14.50
CA ASN A 102 -18.33 -14.87 14.92
C ASN A 102 -19.27 -14.14 13.96
N ASN A 103 -18.94 -14.09 12.70
CA ASN A 103 -19.67 -13.33 11.69
C ASN A 103 -19.76 -11.82 11.99
N GLU A 104 -18.77 -11.29 12.73
CA GLU A 104 -18.67 -9.88 13.07
C GLU A 104 -17.57 -9.19 12.25
N ILE A 105 -17.97 -8.29 11.35
CA ILE A 105 -17.06 -7.57 10.44
C ILE A 105 -15.91 -6.87 11.16
N GLY A 106 -16.20 -6.17 12.26
CA GLY A 106 -15.18 -5.42 13.01
C GLY A 106 -14.12 -6.33 13.63
N LYS A 107 -14.54 -7.47 14.20
CA LYS A 107 -13.62 -8.45 14.81
C LYS A 107 -12.80 -9.16 13.74
N SER A 108 -13.41 -9.55 12.63
CA SER A 108 -12.76 -10.23 11.52
C SER A 108 -11.71 -9.35 10.85
N LEU A 109 -12.03 -8.09 10.56
CA LEU A 109 -11.07 -7.11 10.04
C LEU A 109 -9.94 -6.81 11.03
N LEU A 110 -10.25 -6.71 12.33
CA LEU A 110 -9.22 -6.51 13.35
C LEU A 110 -8.27 -7.71 13.43
N CYS A 111 -8.79 -8.94 13.33
CA CYS A 111 -7.98 -10.16 13.27
C CYS A 111 -7.03 -10.12 12.07
N MET A 112 -7.54 -9.84 10.89
CA MET A 112 -6.75 -9.72 9.65
C MET A 112 -5.65 -8.66 9.76
N ARG A 113 -6.01 -7.45 10.19
CA ARG A 113 -5.06 -6.33 10.32
C ARG A 113 -3.97 -6.61 11.36
N LYS A 114 -4.33 -7.20 12.52
CA LYS A 114 -3.35 -7.61 13.54
C LYS A 114 -2.36 -8.59 12.96
N ARG A 115 -2.85 -9.65 12.32
CA ARG A 115 -2.02 -10.68 11.71
C ARG A 115 -1.07 -10.06 10.66
N MET A 116 -1.60 -9.24 9.77
CA MET A 116 -0.82 -8.53 8.76
C MET A 116 0.32 -7.70 9.37
N PHE A 117 0.06 -6.97 10.47
CA PHE A 117 1.07 -6.12 11.09
C PHE A 117 2.02 -6.85 12.04
N THR A 118 1.67 -8.03 12.54
CA THR A 118 2.57 -8.81 13.42
C THR A 118 3.45 -9.80 12.66
N GLU A 119 3.00 -10.29 11.50
CA GLU A 119 3.75 -11.27 10.70
C GLU A 119 4.77 -10.63 9.73
N ASN A 120 4.70 -9.31 9.51
CA ASN A 120 5.58 -8.63 8.57
C ASN A 120 6.36 -7.50 9.26
N ASN A 121 7.62 -7.34 8.85
CA ASN A 121 8.45 -6.22 9.28
C ASN A 121 8.49 -5.18 8.17
N PHE A 122 7.73 -4.11 8.33
CA PHE A 122 7.59 -3.06 7.34
C PHE A 122 8.74 -2.04 7.39
N LYS A 123 9.17 -1.56 6.22
CA LYS A 123 9.99 -0.35 6.07
C LYS A 123 9.12 0.90 6.16
N ALA A 124 7.98 0.87 5.48
CA ALA A 124 7.06 2.00 5.41
C ALA A 124 5.61 1.55 5.22
N ALA A 125 4.68 2.45 5.57
CA ALA A 125 3.27 2.37 5.21
C ALA A 125 2.89 3.54 4.30
N VAL A 126 2.18 3.26 3.22
CA VAL A 126 1.66 4.24 2.26
C VAL A 126 0.15 4.27 2.36
N PHE A 127 -0.41 5.46 2.57
CA PHE A 127 -1.86 5.69 2.68
C PHE A 127 -2.34 6.51 1.50
N ILE A 128 -3.35 6.01 0.77
CA ILE A 128 -3.85 6.62 -0.48
C ILE A 128 -5.38 6.72 -0.44
N GLY A 129 -5.92 7.93 -0.48
CA GLY A 129 -7.36 8.19 -0.46
C GLY A 129 -8.06 7.62 0.78
N GLY A 130 -9.12 6.87 0.55
CA GLY A 130 -9.73 6.01 1.56
C GLY A 130 -10.79 6.64 2.47
N MET A 131 -11.35 5.78 3.31
CA MET A 131 -12.41 6.05 4.29
C MET A 131 -11.94 5.65 5.70
N GLY A 132 -12.86 5.55 6.66
CA GLY A 132 -12.57 5.20 8.05
C GLY A 132 -11.70 3.97 8.26
N GLY A 133 -11.79 2.97 7.38
CA GLY A 133 -10.93 1.78 7.41
C GLY A 133 -9.44 2.09 7.28
N VAL A 134 -9.09 3.14 6.53
CA VAL A 134 -7.70 3.63 6.39
C VAL A 134 -7.21 4.22 7.72
N ILE A 135 -8.07 4.91 8.45
CA ILE A 135 -7.75 5.44 9.80
C ILE A 135 -7.53 4.30 10.81
N ASP A 136 -8.36 3.26 10.76
CA ASP A 136 -8.17 2.08 11.60
C ASP A 136 -6.82 1.41 11.33
N GLU A 137 -6.46 1.25 10.06
CA GLU A 137 -5.19 0.67 9.63
C GLU A 137 -3.99 1.54 10.05
N PHE A 138 -4.11 2.85 9.92
CA PHE A 138 -3.11 3.79 10.41
C PHE A 138 -2.87 3.64 11.93
N ASN A 139 -3.94 3.64 12.73
CA ASN A 139 -3.84 3.52 14.18
C ASN A 139 -3.20 2.17 14.59
N LEU A 140 -3.57 1.08 13.92
CA LEU A 140 -3.00 -0.24 14.16
C LEU A 140 -1.55 -0.32 13.69
N PHE A 141 -1.21 0.26 12.54
CA PHE A 141 0.15 0.30 12.05
C PHE A 141 1.07 1.04 13.04
N GLN A 142 0.67 2.22 13.53
CA GLN A 142 1.44 2.93 14.55
C GLN A 142 1.66 2.10 15.81
N LYS A 143 0.64 1.34 16.22
CA LYS A 143 0.70 0.49 17.41
C LYS A 143 1.66 -0.69 17.26
N TYR A 144 1.62 -1.40 16.13
CA TYR A 144 2.37 -2.65 15.93
C TYR A 144 3.71 -2.45 15.22
N GLN A 145 3.89 -1.34 14.51
CA GLN A 145 5.05 -1.01 13.69
C GLN A 145 5.64 0.34 14.09
N SER A 146 5.77 0.58 15.40
CA SER A 146 6.28 1.84 15.95
C SER A 146 7.64 2.22 15.34
N GLY A 147 7.80 3.50 15.02
CA GLY A 147 9.03 4.05 14.45
C GLY A 147 9.24 3.79 12.96
N LYS A 148 8.27 3.16 12.27
CA LYS A 148 8.32 2.99 10.82
C LYS A 148 7.79 4.22 10.09
N TYR A 149 8.26 4.42 8.85
CA TYR A 149 7.82 5.55 8.04
C TYR A 149 6.34 5.43 7.66
N ILE A 150 5.62 6.55 7.79
CA ILE A 150 4.22 6.68 7.38
C ILE A 150 4.15 7.76 6.31
N ILE A 151 3.59 7.43 5.16
CA ILE A 151 3.55 8.26 3.96
C ILE A 151 2.09 8.45 3.54
N PRO A 152 1.41 9.50 4.02
CA PRO A 152 0.10 9.88 3.49
C PRO A 152 0.28 10.56 2.14
N VAL A 153 -0.44 10.10 1.11
CA VAL A 153 -0.48 10.75 -0.20
C VAL A 153 -1.60 11.76 -0.22
N VAL A 154 -1.33 12.92 0.37
CA VAL A 154 -2.31 13.97 0.70
C VAL A 154 -3.08 14.46 -0.53
N SER A 155 -2.42 14.57 -1.69
CA SER A 155 -3.04 14.99 -2.95
C SER A 155 -4.18 14.08 -3.43
N THR A 156 -4.31 12.86 -2.86
CA THR A 156 -5.41 11.94 -3.16
C THR A 156 -6.68 12.22 -2.35
N GLY A 157 -6.57 13.05 -1.30
CA GLY A 157 -7.70 13.43 -0.44
C GLY A 157 -8.25 12.26 0.39
N GLY A 158 -9.51 12.35 0.78
CA GLY A 158 -10.15 11.32 1.60
C GLY A 158 -9.53 11.18 2.99
N ALA A 159 -9.45 9.97 3.51
CA ALA A 159 -8.91 9.70 4.85
C ALA A 159 -7.42 10.05 5.03
N THR A 160 -6.65 10.18 3.94
CA THR A 160 -5.24 10.61 4.02
C THR A 160 -5.08 12.00 4.64
N LEU A 161 -6.07 12.89 4.50
CA LEU A 161 -6.06 14.21 5.13
C LEU A 161 -6.12 14.11 6.66
N GLU A 162 -6.83 13.12 7.19
CA GLU A 162 -6.85 12.86 8.63
C GLU A 162 -5.57 12.19 9.12
N VAL A 163 -5.01 11.27 8.33
CA VAL A 163 -3.72 10.64 8.63
C VAL A 163 -2.64 11.70 8.77
N GLU A 164 -2.57 12.64 7.84
CA GLU A 164 -1.62 13.75 7.88
C GLU A 164 -1.78 14.58 9.18
N LYS A 165 -3.01 14.99 9.50
CA LYS A 165 -3.31 15.74 10.73
C LYS A 165 -2.91 14.98 12.00
N LYS A 166 -3.15 13.66 12.03
CA LYS A 166 -2.80 12.81 13.20
C LYS A 166 -1.30 12.61 13.38
N LEU A 167 -0.52 12.72 12.31
CA LEU A 167 0.93 12.66 12.40
C LEU A 167 1.55 13.93 13.04
N ASN A 168 0.75 14.98 13.29
CA ASN A 168 1.20 16.28 13.81
C ASN A 168 2.41 16.85 13.03
N VAL A 169 2.55 16.44 11.79
CA VAL A 169 3.64 16.89 10.96
C VAL A 169 3.13 18.05 10.14
N SER A 170 3.68 19.21 10.41
CA SER A 170 3.55 20.32 9.47
C SER A 170 4.09 19.83 8.13
N ALA A 171 3.25 19.74 7.14
CA ALA A 171 3.56 19.25 5.79
C ALA A 171 4.91 19.76 5.19
N PRO A 172 5.44 20.94 5.55
CA PRO A 172 6.73 21.40 5.08
C PRO A 172 7.93 20.56 5.52
N ASP A 173 7.90 19.99 6.73
CA ASP A 173 9.10 19.37 7.32
C ASP A 173 9.36 17.93 6.87
N LEU A 174 8.30 17.16 6.58
CA LEU A 174 8.44 15.79 6.06
C LEU A 174 8.34 15.70 4.54
N LEU A 175 7.71 16.66 3.89
CA LEU A 175 7.32 16.53 2.51
C LEU A 175 8.05 17.49 1.58
N GLY A 176 8.68 18.56 2.08
CA GLY A 176 8.98 19.69 1.24
C GLY A 176 7.68 20.22 0.59
N ASN A 177 7.52 21.51 0.47
CA ASN A 177 6.29 22.13 -0.06
C ASN A 177 5.80 21.58 -1.41
N ASP A 178 6.70 20.97 -2.19
CA ASP A 178 6.44 20.50 -3.56
C ASP A 178 5.64 19.19 -3.61
N LEU A 179 5.65 18.37 -2.54
CA LEU A 179 5.17 16.99 -2.61
C LEU A 179 3.71 16.79 -2.16
N CYS A 180 3.13 17.72 -1.42
CA CYS A 180 1.71 17.65 -1.05
C CYS A 180 0.78 17.87 -2.26
N TYR A 181 1.28 18.57 -3.27
CA TYR A 181 0.52 18.94 -4.47
C TYR A 181 1.12 18.35 -5.75
N ASP A 182 2.28 17.69 -5.67
CA ASP A 182 2.92 17.07 -6.82
C ASP A 182 2.12 15.82 -7.24
N LEU A 183 1.77 15.77 -8.50
CA LEU A 183 1.10 14.64 -9.14
C LEU A 183 2.10 13.67 -9.80
N ASP A 184 3.40 13.95 -9.74
CA ASP A 184 4.45 13.01 -10.14
C ASP A 184 4.68 11.97 -9.04
N TYR A 185 3.73 11.05 -8.91
CA TYR A 185 3.77 10.00 -7.90
C TYR A 185 4.94 9.03 -8.05
N VAL A 186 5.48 8.85 -9.26
CA VAL A 186 6.64 7.98 -9.48
C VAL A 186 7.86 8.57 -8.80
N ARG A 187 8.16 9.84 -9.05
CA ARG A 187 9.24 10.58 -8.40
C ARG A 187 9.03 10.65 -6.89
N PHE A 188 7.79 10.90 -6.46
CA PHE A 188 7.39 10.93 -5.06
C PHE A 188 7.78 9.63 -4.35
N PHE A 189 7.36 8.47 -4.86
CA PHE A 189 7.63 7.18 -4.22
C PHE A 189 9.09 6.77 -4.29
N HIS A 190 9.81 7.05 -5.37
CA HIS A 190 11.26 6.84 -5.42
C HIS A 190 11.98 7.56 -4.28
N ARG A 191 11.64 8.81 -4.03
CA ARG A 191 12.22 9.60 -2.95
C ARG A 191 11.78 9.14 -1.56
N ARG A 192 10.48 8.94 -1.36
CA ARG A 192 9.91 8.64 -0.03
C ARG A 192 10.22 7.24 0.47
N LEU A 193 10.30 6.29 -0.41
CA LEU A 193 10.63 4.91 -0.08
C LEU A 193 12.14 4.63 -0.13
N ASP A 194 12.93 5.62 -0.51
CA ASP A 194 14.37 5.48 -0.72
C ASP A 194 14.68 4.30 -1.65
N ILE A 195 14.02 4.28 -2.79
CA ILE A 195 14.22 3.31 -3.87
C ILE A 195 14.86 4.04 -5.04
N SER A 196 16.13 3.73 -5.34
CA SER A 196 16.83 4.34 -6.45
C SER A 196 16.21 3.92 -7.80
N VAL A 197 16.16 4.84 -8.75
CA VAL A 197 15.80 4.52 -10.15
C VAL A 197 16.78 3.53 -10.79
N ARG A 198 18.02 3.46 -10.27
CA ARG A 198 19.07 2.52 -10.70
C ARG A 198 18.95 1.14 -10.08
N GLU A 199 18.05 0.93 -9.12
CA GLU A 199 17.83 -0.38 -8.51
C GLU A 199 17.11 -1.30 -9.50
N GLU A 200 17.73 -2.42 -9.82
CA GLU A 200 17.19 -3.43 -10.72
C GLU A 200 15.94 -4.08 -10.16
N ARG A 201 15.12 -4.63 -11.05
CA ARG A 201 13.97 -5.46 -10.68
C ARG A 201 14.35 -6.93 -10.75
N TYR A 202 13.94 -7.66 -9.76
CA TYR A 202 14.16 -9.11 -9.66
C TYR A 202 12.85 -9.86 -9.87
N PRO A 203 12.84 -10.97 -10.60
CA PRO A 203 11.62 -11.75 -10.82
C PRO A 203 11.05 -12.32 -9.52
N ASN A 204 11.89 -12.53 -8.49
CA ASN A 204 11.39 -12.95 -7.20
C ASN A 204 12.28 -12.44 -6.03
N PRO A 205 11.70 -12.25 -4.81
CA PRO A 205 12.45 -11.74 -3.67
C PRO A 205 13.63 -12.61 -3.22
N ASP A 206 13.58 -13.91 -3.46
CA ASP A 206 14.56 -14.86 -2.93
C ASP A 206 15.93 -14.73 -3.61
N ILE A 207 15.93 -14.30 -4.88
CA ILE A 207 17.16 -14.07 -5.66
C ILE A 207 17.67 -12.64 -5.60
N GLN A 208 16.94 -11.74 -4.91
CA GLN A 208 17.36 -10.36 -4.76
C GLN A 208 18.58 -10.27 -3.82
N PRO A 209 19.67 -9.58 -4.19
CA PRO A 209 20.81 -9.36 -3.31
C PRO A 209 20.37 -8.68 -1.99
N LYS A 210 20.92 -9.15 -0.87
CA LYS A 210 20.59 -8.58 0.45
C LYS A 210 21.13 -7.16 0.61
N ASN A 211 22.32 -6.90 0.07
CA ASN A 211 22.92 -5.57 0.06
C ASN A 211 22.33 -4.72 -1.08
N VAL A 212 21.82 -3.54 -0.75
CA VAL A 212 21.17 -2.63 -1.72
C VAL A 212 22.14 -2.16 -2.81
N GLN A 213 23.42 -1.98 -2.47
CA GLN A 213 24.42 -1.56 -3.46
C GLN A 213 24.62 -2.59 -4.59
N ASP A 214 24.43 -3.87 -4.28
CA ASP A 214 24.56 -4.97 -5.26
C ASP A 214 23.32 -5.09 -6.17
N ARG A 215 22.27 -4.32 -5.88
CA ARG A 215 21.04 -4.25 -6.68
C ARG A 215 21.09 -3.19 -7.77
N TYR A 216 22.10 -2.35 -7.78
CA TYR A 216 22.18 -1.27 -8.78
C TYR A 216 22.81 -1.79 -10.08
N TRP A 217 22.12 -1.50 -11.19
CA TRP A 217 22.73 -1.75 -12.50
C TRP A 217 24.02 -0.96 -12.64
N LYS A 218 25.05 -1.60 -13.19
CA LYS A 218 26.34 -1.00 -13.45
C LYS A 218 26.37 -0.57 -14.92
N PRO A 219 26.73 0.68 -15.24
CA PRO A 219 26.95 1.06 -16.62
C PRO A 219 28.11 0.22 -17.16
N ASN A 220 27.94 -0.33 -18.37
CA ASN A 220 29.00 -1.00 -19.11
C ASN A 220 30.13 -0.04 -19.46
#